data_225ce7909e7c4031629a19b8c71d716d
#
_entry.id   225ce7909e7c4031629a19b8c71d716d
#
_cell.length_a   1.000
_cell.length_b   1.000
_cell.length_c   1.000
_cell.angle_alpha   90.00
_cell.angle_beta   90.00
_cell.angle_gamma   90.00
#
_symmetry.space_group_name_H-M   'P 1'
#
loop_
_entity.id
_entity.type
_entity.pdbx_description
1 polymer ?
#
loop_
_entity_poly.entity_id
_entity_poly.type
_entity_poly.pdbx_seq_one_letter_code
_entity_poly.pdbx_strand_id
1 'polypeptide(L)'
;MARTVIVGDVHGCTGELEELLERVGFAEGTDRLVLVGDLLVRGPDTHGILALARRLGARSVRGNHEEKLLAWHHRRKPLGPDHDRVATVLSDDEWRMLEAMPLWLDLPEHDARVVHAGVIPGVAIDRAPAGALLKMRTIDERGDWSDEADAGPLWGTRYTGPPHVVFGHYARAEPQLHAWATGLDTGCVYGGKLTALVLDADEPIPRGEAVRPLLKSVTALRPYYGGKGGPLSR
;
A
#
# COMPACT_ATOMS: atom_id res chain seq x y z
N MET A 1 4.45 14.07 20.66
CA MET A 1 5.54 13.43 19.90
C MET A 1 5.04 13.12 18.52
N ALA A 2 5.89 13.15 17.51
CA ALA A 2 5.51 12.89 16.12
C ALA A 2 5.13 11.40 15.95
N ARG A 3 3.92 11.12 15.49
CA ARG A 3 3.45 9.76 15.17
C ARG A 3 3.77 9.43 13.72
N THR A 4 3.77 8.13 13.40
CA THR A 4 3.80 7.66 12.01
C THR A 4 2.46 6.99 11.70
N VAL A 5 1.79 7.47 10.64
CA VAL A 5 0.53 6.91 10.13
C VAL A 5 0.83 6.23 8.80
N ILE A 6 0.73 4.91 8.75
CA ILE A 6 0.97 4.11 7.53
C ILE A 6 -0.39 3.67 6.99
N VAL A 7 -0.72 4.05 5.76
CA VAL A 7 -2.05 3.83 5.15
C VAL A 7 -1.95 2.81 4.01
N GLY A 8 -2.93 1.92 3.94
CA GLY A 8 -3.12 0.94 2.86
C GLY A 8 -3.46 1.58 1.51
N ASP A 9 -3.76 0.76 0.51
CA ASP A 9 -4.04 1.14 -0.87
C ASP A 9 -5.19 2.15 -0.95
N VAL A 10 -4.91 3.34 -1.50
CA VAL A 10 -5.88 4.45 -1.53
C VAL A 10 -6.68 4.48 -2.83
N HIS A 11 -6.02 4.22 -3.96
CA HIS A 11 -6.66 4.20 -5.28
C HIS A 11 -7.54 5.42 -5.59
N GLY A 12 -7.09 6.64 -5.27
CA GLY A 12 -7.87 7.85 -5.51
C GLY A 12 -9.11 8.02 -4.63
N CYS A 13 -9.23 7.26 -3.53
CA CYS A 13 -10.25 7.45 -2.50
C CYS A 13 -9.82 8.58 -1.55
N THR A 14 -9.70 9.79 -2.09
CA THR A 14 -9.16 10.97 -1.39
C THR A 14 -10.00 11.34 -0.18
N GLY A 15 -11.33 11.31 -0.32
CA GLY A 15 -12.25 11.63 0.78
C GLY A 15 -12.13 10.67 1.96
N GLU A 16 -11.96 9.37 1.68
CA GLU A 16 -11.74 8.37 2.74
C GLU A 16 -10.38 8.56 3.41
N LEU A 17 -9.34 8.99 2.67
CA LEU A 17 -8.06 9.32 3.28
C LEU A 17 -8.19 10.54 4.20
N GLU A 18 -8.87 11.60 3.79
CA GLU A 18 -9.13 12.77 4.62
C GLU A 18 -9.91 12.41 5.88
N GLU A 19 -11.00 11.63 5.76
CA GLU A 19 -11.78 11.14 6.91
C GLU A 19 -10.91 10.29 7.86
N LEU A 20 -10.07 9.41 7.30
CA LEU A 20 -9.19 8.57 8.12
C LEU A 20 -8.17 9.42 8.89
N LEU A 21 -7.55 10.40 8.24
CA LEU A 21 -6.60 11.31 8.87
C LEU A 21 -7.25 12.16 9.96
N GLU A 22 -8.47 12.66 9.75
CA GLU A 22 -9.25 13.36 10.77
C GLU A 22 -9.56 12.42 11.95
N ARG A 23 -10.03 11.19 11.68
CA ARG A 23 -10.37 10.20 12.71
C ARG A 23 -9.19 9.83 13.61
N VAL A 24 -7.98 9.76 13.06
CA VAL A 24 -6.77 9.50 13.85
C VAL A 24 -6.18 10.77 14.48
N GLY A 25 -6.78 11.93 14.22
CA GLY A 25 -6.27 13.23 14.70
C GLY A 25 -4.87 13.52 14.14
N PHE A 26 -4.66 13.33 12.83
CA PHE A 26 -3.39 13.56 12.18
C PHE A 26 -2.98 15.03 12.30
N ALA A 27 -1.79 15.29 12.86
CA ALA A 27 -1.27 16.62 13.05
C ALA A 27 -0.32 16.99 11.90
N GLU A 28 -0.84 17.76 10.92
CA GLU A 28 -0.05 18.24 9.77
C GLU A 28 1.22 18.98 10.23
N GLY A 29 2.36 18.73 9.60
CA GLY A 29 3.65 19.29 9.95
C GLY A 29 4.31 18.66 11.19
N THR A 30 3.61 17.78 11.91
CA THR A 30 4.15 17.05 13.06
C THR A 30 4.19 15.55 12.82
N ASP A 31 3.04 14.96 12.47
CA ASP A 31 2.94 13.52 12.19
C ASP A 31 3.50 13.21 10.80
N ARG A 32 3.97 11.98 10.61
CA ARG A 32 4.47 11.46 9.33
C ARG A 32 3.43 10.60 8.67
N LEU A 33 3.12 10.87 7.40
CA LEU A 33 2.24 10.05 6.56
C LEU A 33 3.08 9.16 5.64
N VAL A 34 2.81 7.86 5.67
CA VAL A 34 3.44 6.87 4.77
C VAL A 34 2.34 6.09 4.06
N LEU A 35 2.47 5.93 2.74
CA LEU A 35 1.51 5.22 1.90
C LEU A 35 2.17 3.96 1.32
N VAL A 36 1.42 2.84 1.29
CA VAL A 36 1.96 1.55 0.84
C VAL A 36 1.94 1.37 -0.69
N GLY A 37 1.72 2.45 -1.46
CA GLY A 37 1.57 2.42 -2.92
C GLY A 37 0.12 2.29 -3.37
N ASP A 38 -0.08 2.11 -4.67
CA ASP A 38 -1.39 2.07 -5.32
C ASP A 38 -2.27 3.28 -4.94
N LEU A 39 -1.70 4.47 -5.11
CA LEU A 39 -2.39 5.74 -4.89
C LEU A 39 -3.43 6.00 -5.98
N LEU A 40 -3.14 5.54 -7.20
CA LEU A 40 -3.86 5.89 -8.41
C LEU A 40 -4.65 4.71 -8.98
N VAL A 41 -5.43 5.03 -10.01
CA VAL A 41 -6.21 4.07 -10.80
C VAL A 41 -7.40 3.49 -10.01
N ARG A 42 -8.47 3.08 -10.71
CA ARG A 42 -9.72 2.50 -10.17
C ARG A 42 -10.63 3.49 -9.44
N GLY A 43 -10.11 4.35 -8.60
CA GLY A 43 -10.92 5.27 -7.80
C GLY A 43 -11.19 6.60 -8.50
N PRO A 44 -11.92 7.49 -7.82
CA PRO A 44 -12.54 8.64 -8.47
C PRO A 44 -11.59 9.84 -8.68
N ASP A 45 -10.52 9.98 -7.87
CA ASP A 45 -9.78 11.24 -7.79
C ASP A 45 -8.27 11.05 -7.93
N THR A 46 -7.79 11.16 -9.19
CA THR A 46 -6.37 11.04 -9.53
C THR A 46 -5.55 12.22 -9.03
N HIS A 47 -6.04 13.45 -9.24
CA HIS A 47 -5.28 14.65 -8.92
C HIS A 47 -5.35 15.01 -7.44
N GLY A 48 -6.51 14.84 -6.80
CA GLY A 48 -6.71 15.15 -5.39
C GLY A 48 -5.83 14.32 -4.48
N ILE A 49 -5.68 13.01 -4.75
CA ILE A 49 -4.82 12.16 -3.93
C ILE A 49 -3.34 12.57 -4.03
N LEU A 50 -2.85 12.91 -5.21
CA LEU A 50 -1.47 13.37 -5.38
C LEU A 50 -1.24 14.74 -4.75
N ALA A 51 -2.19 15.66 -4.90
CA ALA A 51 -2.15 16.98 -4.27
C ALA A 51 -2.17 16.87 -2.74
N LEU A 52 -3.03 16.01 -2.17
CA LEU A 52 -3.11 15.75 -0.73
C LEU A 52 -1.80 15.13 -0.21
N ALA A 53 -1.28 14.11 -0.88
CA ALA A 53 -0.02 13.48 -0.51
C ALA A 53 1.15 14.48 -0.51
N ARG A 54 1.23 15.34 -1.54
CA ARG A 54 2.25 16.39 -1.62
C ARG A 54 2.08 17.44 -0.53
N ARG A 55 0.86 17.93 -0.28
CA ARG A 55 0.57 18.92 0.76
C ARG A 55 0.99 18.42 2.14
N LEU A 56 0.71 17.15 2.44
CA LEU A 56 1.03 16.54 3.73
C LEU A 56 2.48 16.03 3.84
N GLY A 57 3.30 16.19 2.79
CA GLY A 57 4.66 15.66 2.77
C GLY A 57 4.72 14.13 2.89
N ALA A 58 3.69 13.44 2.38
CA ALA A 58 3.60 11.99 2.47
C ALA A 58 4.76 11.30 1.73
N ARG A 59 5.32 10.28 2.36
CA ARG A 59 6.24 9.35 1.69
C ARG A 59 5.43 8.15 1.19
N SER A 60 5.65 7.74 -0.05
CA SER A 60 4.99 6.55 -0.61
C SER A 60 5.99 5.60 -1.22
N VAL A 61 5.77 4.31 -1.06
CA VAL A 61 6.40 3.33 -1.94
C VAL A 61 5.61 3.28 -3.25
N ARG A 62 6.25 2.78 -4.31
CA ARG A 62 5.63 2.54 -5.61
C ARG A 62 4.76 1.30 -5.54
N GLY A 63 3.49 1.39 -5.96
CA GLY A 63 2.61 0.25 -6.17
C GLY A 63 2.70 -0.32 -7.60
N ASN A 64 2.05 -1.44 -7.83
CA ASN A 64 2.05 -2.06 -9.16
C ASN A 64 1.25 -1.24 -10.19
N HIS A 65 0.32 -0.42 -9.76
CA HIS A 65 -0.41 0.50 -10.63
C HIS A 65 0.47 1.66 -11.08
N GLU A 66 1.24 2.28 -10.20
CA GLU A 66 2.22 3.30 -10.56
C GLU A 66 3.32 2.73 -11.45
N GLU A 67 3.84 1.52 -11.15
CA GLU A 67 4.85 0.86 -12.00
C GLU A 67 4.33 0.63 -13.43
N LYS A 68 3.07 0.26 -13.58
CA LYS A 68 2.45 0.07 -14.88
C LYS A 68 2.30 1.38 -15.66
N LEU A 69 1.91 2.46 -14.97
CA LEU A 69 1.84 3.82 -15.53
C LEU A 69 3.24 4.28 -15.99
N LEU A 70 4.27 4.12 -15.16
CA LEU A 70 5.65 4.47 -15.48
C LEU A 70 6.22 3.64 -16.64
N ALA A 71 5.89 2.35 -16.68
CA ALA A 71 6.29 1.49 -17.81
C ALA A 71 5.68 1.95 -19.14
N TRP A 72 4.47 2.52 -19.14
CA TRP A 72 3.89 3.18 -20.30
C TRP A 72 4.58 4.51 -20.60
N HIS A 73 4.78 5.35 -19.60
CA HIS A 73 5.41 6.66 -19.76
C HIS A 73 6.78 6.56 -20.40
N HIS A 74 7.63 5.65 -19.94
CA HIS A 74 8.99 5.50 -20.42
C HIS A 74 9.13 4.55 -21.63
N ARG A 75 8.39 3.45 -21.65
CA ARG A 75 8.57 2.34 -22.60
C ARG A 75 7.40 2.16 -23.54
N ARG A 76 6.36 2.99 -23.41
CA ARG A 76 5.12 2.94 -24.21
C ARG A 76 4.47 1.56 -24.25
N LYS A 77 4.55 0.83 -23.14
CA LYS A 77 3.85 -0.45 -23.02
C LYS A 77 2.33 -0.20 -23.02
N PRO A 78 1.54 -1.02 -23.73
CA PRO A 78 0.09 -0.86 -23.77
C PRO A 78 -0.53 -0.85 -22.38
N LEU A 79 -1.50 0.03 -22.16
CA LEU A 79 -2.32 0.12 -20.95
C LEU A 79 -3.71 -0.46 -21.20
N GLY A 80 -4.35 -0.92 -20.13
CA GLY A 80 -5.80 -1.13 -20.14
C GLY A 80 -6.54 0.19 -19.88
N PRO A 81 -7.86 0.23 -20.14
CA PRO A 81 -8.66 1.47 -20.13
C PRO A 81 -8.52 2.30 -18.85
N ASP A 82 -8.45 1.67 -17.68
CA ASP A 82 -8.39 2.37 -16.40
C ASP A 82 -7.06 3.11 -16.20
N HIS A 83 -5.94 2.49 -16.59
CA HIS A 83 -4.62 3.13 -16.53
C HIS A 83 -4.48 4.19 -17.62
N ASP A 84 -5.00 3.94 -18.82
CA ASP A 84 -4.94 4.89 -19.95
C ASP A 84 -5.63 6.19 -19.58
N ARG A 85 -6.81 6.10 -18.94
CA ARG A 85 -7.56 7.25 -18.44
C ARG A 85 -6.75 8.10 -17.46
N VAL A 86 -5.97 7.47 -16.57
CA VAL A 86 -5.09 8.16 -15.63
C VAL A 86 -3.87 8.72 -16.36
N ALA A 87 -3.20 7.93 -17.19
CA ALA A 87 -1.98 8.34 -17.90
C ALA A 87 -2.19 9.58 -18.79
N THR A 88 -3.39 9.76 -19.35
CA THR A 88 -3.71 10.88 -20.25
C THR A 88 -3.95 12.21 -19.52
N VAL A 89 -4.16 12.19 -18.21
CA VAL A 89 -4.47 13.40 -17.42
C VAL A 89 -3.34 13.83 -16.50
N LEU A 90 -2.33 12.97 -16.23
CA LEU A 90 -1.20 13.32 -15.37
C LEU A 90 -0.34 14.43 -15.96
N SER A 91 -0.04 15.44 -15.15
CA SER A 91 0.92 16.50 -15.44
C SER A 91 2.37 16.01 -15.28
N ASP A 92 3.32 16.79 -15.85
CA ASP A 92 4.75 16.49 -15.72
C ASP A 92 5.22 16.44 -14.24
N ASP A 93 4.65 17.28 -13.37
CA ASP A 93 4.96 17.27 -11.94
C ASP A 93 4.47 16.01 -11.26
N GLU A 94 3.29 15.52 -11.62
CA GLU A 94 2.73 14.28 -11.09
C GLU A 94 3.53 13.07 -11.61
N TRP A 95 3.95 13.04 -12.87
CA TRP A 95 4.86 12.02 -13.38
C TRP A 95 6.16 11.98 -12.58
N ARG A 96 6.78 13.14 -12.33
CA ARG A 96 7.99 13.22 -11.50
C ARG A 96 7.76 12.69 -10.07
N MET A 97 6.58 12.94 -9.50
CA MET A 97 6.23 12.40 -8.19
C MET A 97 6.16 10.88 -8.21
N LEU A 98 5.56 10.26 -9.24
CA LEU A 98 5.52 8.81 -9.37
C LEU A 98 6.92 8.21 -9.58
N GLU A 99 7.75 8.85 -10.40
CA GLU A 99 9.14 8.43 -10.65
C GLU A 99 10.00 8.42 -9.38
N ALA A 100 9.76 9.37 -8.48
CA ALA A 100 10.48 9.49 -7.22
C ALA A 100 10.08 8.44 -6.17
N MET A 101 8.98 7.70 -6.37
CA MET A 101 8.55 6.67 -5.43
C MET A 101 9.51 5.47 -5.43
N PRO A 102 10.16 5.15 -4.29
CA PRO A 102 11.00 3.96 -4.18
C PRO A 102 10.16 2.68 -4.10
N LEU A 103 10.79 1.53 -4.29
CA LEU A 103 10.13 0.22 -4.13
C LEU A 103 9.97 -0.20 -2.66
N TRP A 104 10.73 0.39 -1.74
CA TRP A 104 10.60 0.19 -0.29
C TRP A 104 11.04 1.45 0.46
N LEU A 105 10.56 1.55 1.70
CA LEU A 105 10.97 2.57 2.66
C LEU A 105 11.32 1.90 3.97
N ASP A 106 12.50 2.20 4.51
CA ASP A 106 12.87 1.79 5.86
C ASP A 106 12.40 2.85 6.87
N LEU A 107 11.85 2.35 7.98
CA LEU A 107 11.40 3.12 9.16
C LEU A 107 12.17 2.58 10.38
N PRO A 108 13.46 2.93 10.51
CA PRO A 108 14.33 2.37 11.54
C PRO A 108 13.85 2.64 12.96
N GLU A 109 13.17 3.77 13.18
CA GLU A 109 12.55 4.14 14.45
C GLU A 109 11.46 3.16 14.91
N HIS A 110 10.88 2.39 13.99
CA HIS A 110 9.85 1.38 14.28
C HIS A 110 10.34 -0.06 14.06
N ASP A 111 11.65 -0.25 13.79
CA ASP A 111 12.20 -1.54 13.29
C ASP A 111 11.34 -2.11 12.15
N ALA A 112 10.96 -1.26 11.21
CA ALA A 112 9.99 -1.59 10.17
C ALA A 112 10.45 -1.22 8.76
N ARG A 113 9.83 -1.89 7.80
CA ARG A 113 9.97 -1.64 6.37
C ARG A 113 8.60 -1.59 5.71
N VAL A 114 8.39 -0.64 4.82
CA VAL A 114 7.20 -0.56 3.98
C VAL A 114 7.54 -1.02 2.58
N VAL A 115 6.76 -1.93 2.03
CA VAL A 115 6.78 -2.37 0.62
C VAL A 115 5.35 -2.38 0.09
N HIS A 116 5.18 -2.43 -1.23
CA HIS A 116 3.80 -2.49 -1.74
C HIS A 116 3.17 -3.88 -1.54
N ALA A 117 3.79 -4.97 -2.01
CA ALA A 117 3.17 -6.29 -2.01
C ALA A 117 3.82 -7.29 -1.04
N GLY A 118 5.12 -7.49 -1.11
CA GLY A 118 5.77 -8.44 -0.22
C GLY A 118 7.29 -8.52 -0.34
N VAL A 119 7.89 -9.36 0.51
CA VAL A 119 9.33 -9.62 0.52
C VAL A 119 9.58 -11.12 0.49
N ILE A 120 10.62 -11.55 -0.25
CA ILE A 120 11.02 -12.96 -0.29
C ILE A 120 11.81 -13.26 1.00
N PRO A 121 11.34 -14.19 1.86
CA PRO A 121 12.06 -14.56 3.08
C PRO A 121 13.51 -14.98 2.80
N GLY A 122 14.45 -14.45 3.58
CA GLY A 122 15.87 -14.75 3.43
C GLY A 122 16.60 -14.05 2.28
N VAL A 123 15.90 -13.26 1.47
CA VAL A 123 16.51 -12.46 0.38
C VAL A 123 16.65 -11.01 0.84
N ALA A 124 17.87 -10.47 0.69
CA ALA A 124 18.12 -9.05 0.97
C ALA A 124 17.26 -8.16 0.04
N ILE A 125 16.70 -7.08 0.57
CA ILE A 125 15.71 -6.26 -0.15
C ILE A 125 16.25 -5.68 -1.47
N ASP A 126 17.51 -5.29 -1.47
CA ASP A 126 18.22 -4.73 -2.64
C ASP A 126 18.48 -5.77 -3.74
N ARG A 127 18.36 -7.07 -3.41
CA ARG A 127 18.48 -8.20 -4.34
C ARG A 127 17.14 -8.80 -4.74
N ALA A 128 16.06 -8.38 -4.08
CA ALA A 128 14.73 -8.87 -4.39
C ALA A 128 14.30 -8.39 -5.80
N PRO A 129 13.71 -9.25 -6.63
CA PRO A 129 13.15 -8.81 -7.91
C PRO A 129 12.01 -7.83 -7.68
N ALA A 130 12.00 -6.73 -8.44
CA ALA A 130 10.94 -5.71 -8.33
C ALA A 130 9.53 -6.30 -8.45
N GLY A 131 9.36 -7.36 -9.26
CA GLY A 131 8.08 -8.06 -9.38
C GLY A 131 7.56 -8.63 -8.07
N ALA A 132 8.43 -9.15 -7.19
CA ALA A 132 8.04 -9.64 -5.88
C ALA A 132 7.57 -8.47 -4.98
N LEU A 133 8.34 -7.38 -4.93
CA LEU A 133 8.00 -6.20 -4.13
C LEU A 133 6.67 -5.57 -4.55
N LEU A 134 6.28 -5.72 -5.84
CA LEU A 134 5.13 -5.08 -6.45
C LEU A 134 3.89 -5.96 -6.57
N LYS A 135 4.01 -7.31 -6.50
CA LYS A 135 2.88 -8.19 -6.87
C LYS A 135 2.73 -9.45 -6.03
N MET A 136 3.72 -9.81 -5.21
CA MET A 136 3.72 -11.08 -4.50
C MET A 136 2.53 -11.20 -3.55
N ARG A 137 1.84 -12.36 -3.61
CA ARG A 137 0.79 -12.75 -2.68
C ARG A 137 1.17 -14.00 -1.90
N THR A 138 1.70 -14.98 -2.61
CA THR A 138 2.03 -16.30 -2.08
C THR A 138 3.48 -16.66 -2.32
N ILE A 139 3.98 -17.61 -1.57
CA ILE A 139 5.32 -18.19 -1.71
C ILE A 139 5.25 -19.67 -1.41
N ASP A 140 5.85 -20.49 -2.24
CA ASP A 140 5.89 -21.93 -2.05
C ASP A 140 7.02 -22.39 -1.09
N GLU A 141 7.17 -23.71 -0.92
CA GLU A 141 8.20 -24.29 -0.04
C GLU A 141 9.63 -24.16 -0.60
N ARG A 142 9.77 -23.91 -1.89
CA ARG A 142 11.06 -23.69 -2.56
C ARG A 142 11.50 -22.24 -2.52
N GLY A 143 10.62 -21.33 -2.10
CA GLY A 143 10.86 -19.89 -2.10
C GLY A 143 10.46 -19.20 -3.41
N ASP A 144 9.75 -19.91 -4.30
CA ASP A 144 9.21 -19.32 -5.52
C ASP A 144 7.94 -18.53 -5.18
N TRP A 145 7.95 -17.23 -5.54
CA TRP A 145 6.83 -16.33 -5.28
C TRP A 145 5.82 -16.29 -6.44
N SER A 146 4.56 -16.01 -6.13
CA SER A 146 3.49 -15.85 -7.11
C SER A 146 2.60 -14.66 -6.79
N ASP A 147 1.99 -14.07 -7.82
CA ASP A 147 0.91 -13.07 -7.73
C ASP A 147 -0.49 -13.73 -7.72
N GLU A 148 -0.57 -15.06 -7.81
CA GLU A 148 -1.79 -15.83 -7.68
C GLU A 148 -2.10 -16.11 -6.20
N ALA A 149 -3.39 -15.98 -5.86
CA ALA A 149 -3.85 -16.08 -4.47
C ALA A 149 -3.85 -17.49 -3.91
N ASP A 150 -3.92 -18.49 -4.77
CA ASP A 150 -4.05 -19.92 -4.47
C ASP A 150 -2.80 -20.75 -4.86
N ALA A 151 -1.72 -20.09 -5.30
CA ALA A 151 -0.48 -20.77 -5.67
C ALA A 151 0.35 -21.28 -4.48
N GLY A 152 -0.03 -20.91 -3.25
CA GLY A 152 0.68 -21.32 -2.04
C GLY A 152 0.22 -20.57 -0.79
N PRO A 153 0.92 -20.73 0.34
CA PRO A 153 0.65 -19.95 1.54
C PRO A 153 0.95 -18.45 1.30
N LEU A 154 0.26 -17.57 2.02
CA LEU A 154 0.57 -16.14 2.02
C LEU A 154 2.02 -15.94 2.47
N TRP A 155 2.76 -15.12 1.77
CA TRP A 155 4.20 -14.91 2.04
C TRP A 155 4.47 -14.46 3.48
N GLY A 156 3.59 -13.62 4.07
CA GLY A 156 3.72 -13.12 5.43
C GLY A 156 3.69 -14.22 6.50
N THR A 157 3.11 -15.40 6.20
CA THR A 157 3.15 -16.56 7.11
C THR A 157 4.51 -17.23 7.18
N ARG A 158 5.36 -17.00 6.19
CA ARG A 158 6.72 -17.57 6.07
C ARG A 158 7.81 -16.57 6.46
N TYR A 159 7.47 -15.30 6.58
CA TYR A 159 8.44 -14.26 6.92
C TYR A 159 8.67 -14.20 8.43
N THR A 160 9.94 -14.28 8.83
CA THR A 160 10.34 -14.39 10.24
C THR A 160 11.07 -13.15 10.78
N GLY A 161 11.13 -12.07 9.98
CA GLY A 161 11.77 -10.81 10.39
C GLY A 161 13.21 -10.93 10.90
N PRO A 162 13.77 -9.88 11.56
CA PRO A 162 13.39 -8.50 11.36
C PRO A 162 13.73 -7.97 9.96
N PRO A 163 13.30 -6.76 9.57
CA PRO A 163 12.38 -5.85 10.23
C PRO A 163 10.92 -6.29 10.11
N HIS A 164 9.99 -5.65 10.84
CA HIS A 164 8.56 -5.83 10.59
C HIS A 164 8.17 -5.22 9.23
N VAL A 165 7.43 -5.95 8.40
CA VAL A 165 7.05 -5.48 7.05
C VAL A 165 5.59 -5.01 7.04
N VAL A 166 5.34 -3.76 6.60
CA VAL A 166 4.00 -3.23 6.35
C VAL A 166 3.75 -3.18 4.84
N PHE A 167 2.60 -3.68 4.41
CA PHE A 167 2.31 -3.85 2.98
C PHE A 167 0.83 -3.65 2.63
N GLY A 168 0.51 -3.60 1.32
CA GLY A 168 -0.82 -3.48 0.74
C GLY A 168 -1.14 -4.55 -0.31
N HIS A 169 -1.57 -4.13 -1.51
CA HIS A 169 -1.70 -4.89 -2.75
C HIS A 169 -2.78 -5.98 -2.76
N TYR A 170 -2.85 -6.82 -1.77
CA TYR A 170 -3.79 -7.94 -1.76
C TYR A 170 -5.00 -7.62 -0.90
N ALA A 171 -6.01 -7.04 -1.53
CA ALA A 171 -7.26 -6.65 -0.88
C ALA A 171 -7.94 -7.81 -0.17
N ARG A 172 -8.18 -7.65 1.13
CA ARG A 172 -8.89 -8.59 2.00
C ARG A 172 -9.96 -7.85 2.78
N ALA A 173 -10.99 -8.54 3.26
CA ALA A 173 -12.02 -7.92 4.11
C ALA A 173 -11.46 -7.39 5.44
N GLU A 174 -10.41 -8.02 5.94
CA GLU A 174 -9.72 -7.65 7.18
C GLU A 174 -8.20 -7.54 6.94
N PRO A 175 -7.49 -6.72 7.75
CA PRO A 175 -6.03 -6.62 7.68
C PRO A 175 -5.36 -7.99 7.87
N GLN A 176 -4.25 -8.21 7.20
CA GLN A 176 -3.45 -9.42 7.35
C GLN A 176 -2.46 -9.23 8.51
N LEU A 177 -2.59 -9.99 9.59
CA LEU A 177 -1.77 -9.89 10.79
C LEU A 177 -0.89 -11.13 10.94
N HIS A 178 0.36 -11.02 10.47
CA HIS A 178 1.37 -12.07 10.61
C HIS A 178 2.36 -11.71 11.71
N ALA A 179 3.18 -12.68 12.15
CA ALA A 179 4.15 -12.44 13.22
C ALA A 179 5.11 -11.29 12.95
N TRP A 180 5.50 -11.09 11.69
CA TRP A 180 6.45 -10.06 11.27
C TRP A 180 5.99 -9.26 10.04
N ALA A 181 4.70 -9.35 9.70
CA ALA A 181 4.17 -8.59 8.57
C ALA A 181 2.71 -8.18 8.81
N THR A 182 2.36 -6.96 8.39
CA THR A 182 1.02 -6.40 8.52
C THR A 182 0.55 -5.88 7.16
N GLY A 183 -0.51 -6.49 6.61
CA GLY A 183 -1.15 -6.06 5.37
C GLY A 183 -2.33 -5.14 5.65
N LEU A 184 -2.32 -3.95 5.03
CA LEU A 184 -3.28 -2.88 5.28
C LEU A 184 -4.33 -2.71 4.17
N ASP A 185 -4.20 -3.40 3.02
CA ASP A 185 -5.19 -3.29 1.95
C ASP A 185 -6.48 -4.01 2.34
N THR A 186 -7.45 -3.23 2.76
CA THR A 186 -8.79 -3.67 3.13
C THR A 186 -9.86 -3.29 2.09
N GLY A 187 -9.42 -3.03 0.86
CA GLY A 187 -10.26 -2.95 -0.32
C GLY A 187 -11.13 -1.71 -0.40
N CYS A 188 -10.62 -0.55 0.01
CA CYS A 188 -11.37 0.71 0.00
C CYS A 188 -12.06 0.95 -1.35
N VAL A 189 -11.32 0.91 -2.46
CA VAL A 189 -11.86 1.17 -3.80
C VAL A 189 -12.96 0.17 -4.23
N TYR A 190 -13.03 -0.99 -3.59
CA TYR A 190 -14.05 -2.02 -3.82
C TYR A 190 -15.25 -1.93 -2.87
N GLY A 191 -15.34 -0.89 -2.04
CA GLY A 191 -16.40 -0.71 -1.05
C GLY A 191 -16.10 -1.33 0.32
N GLY A 192 -14.84 -1.71 0.57
CA GLY A 192 -14.36 -2.17 1.87
C GLY A 192 -14.00 -1.02 2.80
N LYS A 193 -12.79 -1.06 3.35
CA LYS A 193 -12.30 -0.03 4.28
C LYS A 193 -10.97 0.54 3.77
N LEU A 194 -10.67 1.78 4.15
CA LEU A 194 -9.31 2.31 4.14
C LEU A 194 -8.73 2.16 5.54
N THR A 195 -7.61 1.46 5.66
CA THR A 195 -7.03 1.10 6.95
C THR A 195 -5.65 1.71 7.12
N ALA A 196 -5.39 2.27 8.30
CA ALA A 196 -4.10 2.79 8.72
C ALA A 196 -3.57 2.03 9.95
N LEU A 197 -2.24 1.91 10.01
CA LEU A 197 -1.48 1.57 11.19
C LEU A 197 -0.94 2.88 11.79
N VAL A 198 -1.28 3.17 13.05
CA VAL A 198 -0.86 4.39 13.77
C VAL A 198 0.14 4.00 14.83
N LEU A 199 1.35 4.55 14.72
CA LEU A 199 2.49 4.26 15.59
C LEU A 199 2.88 5.51 16.36
N ASP A 200 3.05 5.41 17.66
CA ASP A 200 3.68 6.46 18.46
C ASP A 200 5.19 6.55 18.15
N ALA A 201 5.81 7.67 18.50
CA ALA A 201 7.22 7.91 18.18
C ALA A 201 8.12 6.80 18.74
N ASP A 202 9.02 6.30 17.91
CA ASP A 202 10.08 5.36 18.26
C ASP A 202 9.61 4.04 18.88
N GLU A 203 8.34 3.66 18.68
CA GLU A 203 7.82 2.37 19.13
C GLU A 203 7.92 1.31 18.02
N PRO A 204 8.52 0.14 18.29
CA PRO A 204 8.54 -0.97 17.34
C PRO A 204 7.14 -1.52 17.15
N ILE A 205 6.85 -2.03 15.94
CA ILE A 205 5.55 -2.64 15.64
C ILE A 205 5.40 -3.95 16.42
N PRO A 206 4.32 -4.12 17.21
CA PRO A 206 4.04 -5.40 17.88
C PRO A 206 3.78 -6.51 16.87
N ARG A 207 3.79 -7.77 17.33
CA ARG A 207 3.69 -8.95 16.45
C ARG A 207 2.27 -9.51 16.38
N GLY A 208 1.89 -9.92 15.17
CA GLY A 208 0.63 -10.63 14.95
C GLY A 208 -0.59 -9.85 15.45
N GLU A 209 -1.48 -10.49 16.18
CA GLU A 209 -2.72 -9.88 16.68
C GLU A 209 -2.51 -8.68 17.62
N ALA A 210 -1.34 -8.55 18.24
CA ALA A 210 -1.02 -7.39 19.08
C ALA A 210 -0.94 -6.05 18.29
N VAL A 211 -0.88 -6.09 16.96
CA VAL A 211 -0.98 -4.91 16.09
C VAL A 211 -2.41 -4.33 16.07
N ARG A 212 -3.43 -5.16 16.29
CA ARG A 212 -4.85 -4.80 16.08
C ARG A 212 -5.30 -3.49 16.77
N PRO A 213 -4.92 -3.18 18.01
CA PRO A 213 -5.30 -1.92 18.67
C PRO A 213 -4.77 -0.65 17.97
N LEU A 214 -3.65 -0.78 17.24
CA LEU A 214 -3.00 0.31 16.50
C LEU A 214 -3.66 0.56 15.13
N LEU A 215 -4.55 -0.31 14.68
CA LEU A 215 -5.24 -0.16 13.42
C LEU A 215 -6.46 0.76 13.56
N LYS A 216 -6.62 1.64 12.59
CA LYS A 216 -7.80 2.52 12.44
C LYS A 216 -8.30 2.40 11.02
N SER A 217 -9.63 2.45 10.84
CA SER A 217 -10.22 2.30 9.50
C SER A 217 -11.43 3.21 9.35
N VAL A 218 -11.69 3.61 8.12
CA VAL A 218 -12.95 4.21 7.66
C VAL A 218 -13.58 3.30 6.62
N THR A 219 -14.90 3.26 6.56
CA THR A 219 -15.62 2.48 5.55
C THR A 219 -15.70 3.32 4.27
N ALA A 220 -15.45 2.70 3.12
CA ALA A 220 -15.65 3.38 1.84
C ALA A 220 -17.09 3.88 1.68
N LEU A 221 -17.26 5.07 1.15
CA LEU A 221 -18.59 5.66 0.91
C LEU A 221 -19.42 4.80 -0.06
N ARG A 222 -18.77 4.14 -0.99
CA ARG A 222 -19.36 3.22 -1.97
C ARG A 222 -18.28 2.37 -2.64
N PRO A 223 -18.64 1.30 -3.34
CA PRO A 223 -17.73 0.68 -4.30
C PRO A 223 -17.47 1.65 -5.46
N TYR A 224 -16.21 1.97 -5.73
CA TYR A 224 -15.79 2.80 -6.86
C TYR A 224 -15.39 1.96 -8.07
N TYR A 225 -14.93 0.74 -7.81
CA TYR A 225 -14.41 -0.17 -8.82
C TYR A 225 -14.89 -1.61 -8.55
N GLY A 226 -15.14 -2.32 -9.64
CA GLY A 226 -15.61 -3.71 -9.59
C GLY A 226 -17.14 -3.81 -9.63
N GLY A 227 -17.64 -4.68 -10.54
CA GLY A 227 -19.01 -5.15 -10.53
C GLY A 227 -19.21 -6.28 -9.50
N LYS A 228 -20.36 -6.98 -9.57
CA LYS A 228 -20.61 -8.22 -8.82
C LYS A 228 -19.42 -9.18 -8.99
N GLY A 229 -18.70 -9.49 -7.90
CA GLY A 229 -17.54 -10.39 -7.92
C GLY A 229 -16.19 -9.72 -7.62
N GLY A 230 -16.14 -8.50 -7.09
CA GLY A 230 -14.91 -7.90 -6.58
C GLY A 230 -14.23 -8.77 -5.50
N PRO A 231 -12.93 -8.56 -5.21
CA PRO A 231 -12.14 -9.42 -4.32
C PRO A 231 -12.69 -9.55 -2.90
N LEU A 232 -13.61 -8.66 -2.49
CA LEU A 232 -14.26 -8.69 -1.19
C LEU A 232 -15.61 -9.44 -1.18
N SER A 233 -16.05 -9.97 -2.31
CA SER A 233 -17.34 -10.67 -2.44
C SER A 233 -17.26 -12.17 -2.17
N ARG A 234 -16.17 -12.67 -1.56
CA ARG A 234 -15.99 -14.07 -1.16
C ARG A 234 -15.77 -14.23 0.32
#